data_5224006d0ce411ea8a786f936daa00d7
#
_entry.id   5224006d0ce411ea8a786f936daa00d7
#
_cell.length_a   1.000
_cell.length_b   1.000
_cell.length_c   1.000
_cell.angle_alpha   90.00
_cell.angle_beta   90.00
_cell.angle_gamma   90.00
#
_symmetry.space_group_name_H-M   'P 1'
#
loop_
_entity.id
_entity.type
_entity.pdbx_description
1 polymer ?
#
loop_
_entity_poly.entity_id
_entity_poly.type
_entity_poly.pdbx_seq_one_letter_code
_entity_poly.pdbx_strand_id
1 'polypeptide(L)'
;MKKNVTILFALVLILTMSITAFAATIENSPGSQDIDVNAKYVDGVSVPTSYSVDVTWGAMEFTYTVSGTKTWDPETHTYTASTQSAWTAGGNTITVTNHSNTDITASFAFSALTAYDTVSGSFSSTRFTLPTAEGKAVNDPVLIGKTSLTLGGTLASDITAFTNVGTVIVTIS
;
A
#
# COMPACT_ATOMS: atom_id res chain seq x y z
N MET A 1 52.22 0.23 6.83
CA MET A 1 52.03 -0.06 8.25
C MET A 1 50.57 -0.10 8.71
N LYS A 2 49.56 0.30 7.91
CA LYS A 2 48.11 0.28 8.32
C LYS A 2 47.38 -1.06 8.19
N LYS A 3 47.87 -1.99 7.36
CA LYS A 3 47.22 -3.32 7.15
C LYS A 3 47.46 -4.33 8.26
N ASN A 4 48.54 -4.19 9.02
CA ASN A 4 48.90 -5.15 10.07
C ASN A 4 48.20 -4.91 11.41
N VAL A 5 47.70 -3.66 11.63
CA VAL A 5 46.97 -3.31 12.85
C VAL A 5 45.58 -3.94 12.88
N THR A 6 44.91 -4.05 11.72
CA THR A 6 43.56 -4.65 11.61
C THR A 6 43.56 -6.16 11.87
N ILE A 7 44.60 -6.84 11.44
CA ILE A 7 44.75 -8.29 11.68
C ILE A 7 45.06 -8.58 13.16
N LEU A 8 45.83 -7.70 13.81
CA LEU A 8 46.14 -7.84 15.24
C LEU A 8 44.91 -7.61 16.12
N PHE A 9 44.02 -6.69 15.71
CA PHE A 9 42.76 -6.41 16.45
C PHE A 9 41.75 -7.56 16.32
N ALA A 10 41.65 -8.18 15.14
CA ALA A 10 40.81 -9.36 14.92
C ALA A 10 41.32 -10.58 15.71
N LEU A 11 42.65 -10.74 15.83
CA LEU A 11 43.25 -11.85 16.57
C LEU A 11 43.06 -11.69 18.09
N VAL A 12 43.07 -10.46 18.61
CA VAL A 12 42.86 -10.18 20.04
C VAL A 12 41.41 -10.40 20.43
N LEU A 13 40.45 -10.16 19.52
CA LEU A 13 39.01 -10.38 19.80
C LEU A 13 38.64 -11.88 19.91
N ILE A 14 39.39 -12.74 19.25
CA ILE A 14 39.16 -14.20 19.31
C ILE A 14 39.74 -14.80 20.62
N LEU A 15 40.70 -14.14 21.25
CA LEU A 15 41.35 -14.66 22.49
C LEU A 15 40.58 -14.33 23.77
N THR A 16 39.48 -13.56 23.71
CA THR A 16 38.70 -13.18 24.91
C THR A 16 37.53 -14.13 25.22
N MET A 17 37.34 -15.22 24.44
CA MET A 17 36.43 -16.27 24.87
C MET A 17 37.12 -17.09 25.97
N SER A 18 36.91 -16.70 27.21
CA SER A 18 37.29 -17.52 28.37
C SER A 18 36.49 -18.82 28.35
N ILE A 19 37.14 -19.88 27.88
CA ILE A 19 36.63 -21.23 28.02
C ILE A 19 36.78 -21.58 29.50
N THR A 20 35.71 -21.50 30.28
CA THR A 20 35.66 -22.06 31.62
C THR A 20 35.62 -23.56 31.47
N ALA A 21 36.77 -24.23 31.71
CA ALA A 21 36.81 -25.68 31.81
C ALA A 21 36.32 -26.09 33.21
N PHE A 22 35.25 -26.87 33.26
CA PHE A 22 34.78 -27.50 34.49
C PHE A 22 35.38 -28.91 34.53
N ALA A 23 35.97 -29.26 35.67
CA ALA A 23 36.49 -30.61 35.93
C ALA A 23 35.89 -31.15 37.22
N ALA A 24 35.43 -32.37 37.18
CA ALA A 24 34.98 -33.11 38.39
C ALA A 24 35.81 -34.39 38.51
N THR A 25 36.16 -34.77 39.75
CA THR A 25 36.92 -35.97 40.06
C THR A 25 35.96 -37.04 40.63
N ILE A 26 36.01 -38.24 40.05
CA ILE A 26 35.30 -39.42 40.59
C ILE A 26 36.27 -40.14 41.54
N GLU A 27 36.07 -40.02 42.83
CA GLU A 27 36.99 -40.53 43.90
C GLU A 27 36.73 -41.98 44.31
N ASN A 28 35.59 -42.56 43.92
CA ASN A 28 35.19 -43.91 44.29
C ASN A 28 34.74 -44.73 43.07
N SER A 29 35.01 -46.02 43.06
CA SER A 29 34.56 -47.00 42.05
C SER A 29 33.66 -48.07 42.74
N PRO A 30 32.42 -48.32 42.21
CA PRO A 30 31.80 -47.64 41.06
C PRO A 30 31.30 -46.24 41.44
N GLY A 31 31.55 -45.26 40.56
CA GLY A 31 31.12 -43.88 40.70
C GLY A 31 30.66 -43.34 39.37
N SER A 32 29.73 -42.37 39.39
CA SER A 32 29.26 -41.62 38.21
C SER A 32 29.27 -40.14 38.52
N GLN A 33 29.41 -39.33 37.47
CA GLN A 33 29.34 -37.89 37.52
C GLN A 33 28.42 -37.43 36.41
N ASP A 34 27.39 -36.65 36.78
CA ASP A 34 26.51 -36.01 35.79
C ASP A 34 27.16 -34.73 35.27
N ILE A 35 27.12 -34.57 33.95
CA ILE A 35 27.66 -33.40 33.24
C ILE A 35 26.47 -32.73 32.54
N ASP A 36 26.14 -31.50 32.95
CA ASP A 36 25.11 -30.74 32.29
C ASP A 36 25.52 -30.33 30.89
N VAL A 37 24.68 -30.64 29.89
CA VAL A 37 24.85 -30.20 28.50
C VAL A 37 23.83 -29.11 28.20
N ASN A 38 24.33 -27.91 27.96
CA ASN A 38 23.51 -26.76 27.63
C ASN A 38 23.57 -26.48 26.12
N ALA A 39 22.40 -26.30 25.50
CA ALA A 39 22.28 -25.94 24.09
C ALA A 39 21.38 -24.72 23.93
N LYS A 40 21.71 -23.88 22.94
CA LYS A 40 20.92 -22.72 22.55
C LYS A 40 20.67 -22.79 21.05
N TYR A 41 19.42 -22.64 20.64
CA TYR A 41 19.08 -22.42 19.23
C TYR A 41 19.14 -20.91 18.95
N VAL A 42 19.79 -20.56 17.86
CA VAL A 42 19.81 -19.20 17.31
C VAL A 42 19.39 -19.30 15.85
N ASP A 43 18.25 -18.69 15.53
CA ASP A 43 17.82 -18.56 14.14
C ASP A 43 18.61 -17.42 13.49
N GLY A 44 19.45 -17.77 12.54
CA GLY A 44 20.25 -16.83 11.73
C GLY A 44 19.69 -16.59 10.33
N VAL A 45 18.47 -17.10 10.05
CA VAL A 45 17.85 -16.93 8.73
C VAL A 45 17.21 -15.54 8.64
N SER A 46 17.69 -14.71 7.71
CA SER A 46 17.03 -13.45 7.39
C SER A 46 15.91 -13.68 6.37
N VAL A 47 14.72 -13.17 6.65
CA VAL A 47 13.60 -13.18 5.69
C VAL A 47 13.63 -11.84 4.95
N PRO A 48 13.90 -11.84 3.63
CA PRO A 48 13.88 -10.60 2.86
C PRO A 48 12.45 -10.07 2.73
N THR A 49 12.29 -8.74 2.76
CA THR A 49 11.02 -8.10 2.45
C THR A 49 10.67 -8.33 0.98
N SER A 50 9.46 -8.82 0.74
CA SER A 50 8.93 -9.06 -0.59
C SER A 50 7.61 -8.28 -0.75
N TYR A 51 7.54 -7.44 -1.78
CA TYR A 51 6.33 -6.71 -2.15
C TYR A 51 5.59 -7.44 -3.25
N SER A 52 4.29 -7.66 -3.05
CA SER A 52 3.37 -8.20 -4.03
C SER A 52 1.99 -7.58 -3.76
N VAL A 53 1.49 -6.74 -4.66
CA VAL A 53 0.25 -5.99 -4.48
C VAL A 53 -0.57 -6.04 -5.75
N ASP A 54 -1.81 -6.48 -5.64
CA ASP A 54 -2.76 -6.44 -6.73
C ASP A 54 -3.59 -5.15 -6.64
N VAL A 55 -3.71 -4.45 -7.78
CA VAL A 55 -4.59 -3.30 -7.93
C VAL A 55 -5.56 -3.57 -9.07
N THR A 56 -6.86 -3.58 -8.76
CA THR A 56 -7.93 -3.78 -9.74
C THR A 56 -8.91 -2.62 -9.70
N TRP A 57 -9.54 -2.32 -10.82
CA TRP A 57 -10.51 -1.23 -10.94
C TRP A 57 -11.62 -1.58 -11.92
N GLY A 58 -12.75 -0.86 -11.81
CA GLY A 58 -13.87 -0.98 -12.73
C GLY A 58 -13.67 -0.19 -14.02
N ALA A 59 -14.74 0.04 -14.77
CA ALA A 59 -14.68 0.71 -16.07
C ALA A 59 -14.17 2.15 -16.00
N MET A 60 -14.31 2.82 -14.85
CA MET A 60 -13.95 4.25 -14.65
C MET A 60 -14.63 5.17 -15.65
N GLU A 61 -15.90 4.87 -15.97
CA GLU A 61 -16.73 5.65 -16.87
C GLU A 61 -17.63 6.58 -16.07
N PHE A 62 -17.69 7.84 -16.46
CA PHE A 62 -18.46 8.88 -15.77
C PHE A 62 -19.30 9.64 -16.78
N THR A 63 -20.57 9.85 -16.45
CA THR A 63 -21.49 10.65 -17.27
C THR A 63 -21.81 11.94 -16.55
N TYR A 64 -21.57 13.07 -17.21
CA TYR A 64 -22.00 14.39 -16.77
C TYR A 64 -23.33 14.71 -17.38
N THR A 65 -24.34 14.89 -16.56
CA THR A 65 -25.70 15.22 -17.01
C THR A 65 -26.07 16.61 -16.58
N VAL A 66 -26.53 17.40 -17.52
CA VAL A 66 -27.15 18.69 -17.26
C VAL A 66 -28.65 18.54 -17.50
N SER A 67 -29.45 18.75 -16.47
CA SER A 67 -30.91 18.70 -16.53
C SER A 67 -31.51 20.04 -16.09
N GLY A 68 -32.71 20.37 -16.55
CA GLY A 68 -33.37 21.57 -16.13
C GLY A 68 -34.53 21.96 -17.05
N THR A 69 -35.22 23.04 -16.68
CA THR A 69 -36.30 23.63 -17.44
C THR A 69 -35.87 24.99 -17.95
N LYS A 70 -36.33 25.34 -19.15
CA LYS A 70 -36.25 26.68 -19.69
C LYS A 70 -37.63 27.32 -19.65
N THR A 71 -37.75 28.46 -19.02
CA THR A 71 -38.99 29.25 -18.99
C THR A 71 -38.82 30.38 -19.97
N TRP A 72 -39.77 30.50 -20.90
CA TRP A 72 -39.84 31.61 -21.85
C TRP A 72 -40.35 32.86 -21.13
N ASP A 73 -39.66 33.96 -21.30
CA ASP A 73 -40.07 35.27 -20.87
C ASP A 73 -40.58 36.06 -22.10
N PRO A 74 -41.89 36.35 -22.18
CA PRO A 74 -42.47 37.05 -23.32
C PRO A 74 -42.16 38.55 -23.34
N GLU A 75 -41.72 39.15 -22.22
CA GLU A 75 -41.38 40.56 -22.15
C GLU A 75 -39.95 40.84 -22.67
N THR A 76 -39.03 39.93 -22.40
CA THR A 76 -37.63 40.08 -22.82
C THR A 76 -37.29 39.24 -24.05
N HIS A 77 -38.21 38.41 -24.54
CA HIS A 77 -38.01 37.43 -25.60
C HIS A 77 -36.80 36.52 -25.38
N THR A 78 -36.56 36.12 -24.15
CA THR A 78 -35.44 35.27 -23.76
C THR A 78 -35.91 34.05 -22.96
N TYR A 79 -35.06 33.04 -22.86
CA TYR A 79 -35.26 31.90 -21.97
C TYR A 79 -34.45 32.09 -20.70
N THR A 80 -35.09 31.97 -19.54
CA THR A 80 -34.43 31.78 -18.26
C THR A 80 -34.27 30.28 -18.01
N ALA A 81 -33.07 29.81 -17.81
CA ALA A 81 -32.78 28.40 -17.52
C ALA A 81 -32.59 28.19 -16.03
N SER A 82 -33.27 27.17 -15.47
CA SER A 82 -32.92 26.57 -14.18
C SER A 82 -32.25 25.24 -14.51
N THR A 83 -30.92 25.18 -14.39
CA THR A 83 -30.16 23.99 -14.72
C THR A 83 -29.52 23.38 -13.46
N GLN A 84 -29.55 22.07 -13.37
CA GLN A 84 -28.77 21.28 -12.40
C GLN A 84 -27.85 20.36 -13.16
N SER A 85 -26.65 20.15 -12.63
CA SER A 85 -25.70 19.24 -13.21
C SER A 85 -25.25 18.21 -12.18
N ALA A 86 -25.01 17.00 -12.64
CA ALA A 86 -24.54 15.91 -11.79
C ALA A 86 -23.63 14.96 -12.55
N TRP A 87 -22.65 14.42 -11.85
CA TRP A 87 -21.84 13.29 -12.30
C TRP A 87 -22.44 11.99 -11.80
N THR A 88 -22.52 11.00 -12.68
CA THR A 88 -22.85 9.61 -12.34
C THR A 88 -21.68 8.71 -12.75
N ALA A 89 -21.39 7.72 -11.93
CA ALA A 89 -20.24 6.84 -12.13
C ALA A 89 -20.68 5.44 -12.55
N GLY A 90 -19.96 4.84 -13.50
CA GLY A 90 -20.01 3.43 -13.83
C GLY A 90 -18.67 2.76 -13.48
N GLY A 91 -18.66 1.88 -12.46
CA GLY A 91 -17.47 1.11 -12.10
C GLY A 91 -16.30 1.95 -11.56
N ASN A 92 -16.57 2.83 -10.62
CA ASN A 92 -15.61 3.80 -10.07
C ASN A 92 -14.80 3.31 -8.86
N THR A 93 -14.84 2.01 -8.55
CA THR A 93 -14.16 1.43 -7.39
C THR A 93 -12.78 0.90 -7.77
N ILE A 94 -11.80 1.20 -6.93
CA ILE A 94 -10.44 0.64 -6.97
C ILE A 94 -10.31 -0.27 -5.76
N THR A 95 -9.79 -1.46 -5.99
CA THR A 95 -9.50 -2.46 -4.96
C THR A 95 -8.00 -2.74 -4.94
N VAL A 96 -7.41 -2.72 -3.75
CA VAL A 96 -5.99 -3.06 -3.52
C VAL A 96 -5.95 -4.27 -2.60
N THR A 97 -5.17 -5.28 -2.97
CA THR A 97 -4.94 -6.48 -2.16
C THR A 97 -3.47 -6.62 -1.85
N ASN A 98 -3.12 -6.75 -0.57
CA ASN A 98 -1.75 -6.95 -0.14
C ASN A 98 -1.41 -8.45 -0.06
N HIS A 99 -0.43 -8.89 -0.83
CA HIS A 99 0.18 -10.23 -0.79
C HIS A 99 1.64 -10.18 -0.31
N SER A 100 2.08 -9.03 0.21
CA SER A 100 3.45 -8.82 0.70
C SER A 100 3.64 -9.42 2.09
N ASN A 101 4.88 -9.80 2.42
CA ASN A 101 5.26 -10.16 3.78
C ASN A 101 5.57 -8.93 4.67
N THR A 102 5.01 -7.79 4.32
CA THR A 102 5.11 -6.53 5.06
C THR A 102 3.82 -5.73 4.92
N ASP A 103 3.60 -4.78 5.82
CA ASP A 103 2.51 -3.82 5.70
C ASP A 103 2.76 -2.93 4.48
N ILE A 104 1.68 -2.52 3.81
CA ILE A 104 1.73 -1.54 2.73
C ILE A 104 0.80 -0.38 3.01
N THR A 105 1.11 0.77 2.44
CA THR A 105 0.21 1.91 2.39
C THR A 105 -0.13 2.21 0.93
N ALA A 106 -1.42 2.22 0.60
CA ALA A 106 -1.92 2.67 -0.69
C ALA A 106 -2.43 4.10 -0.58
N SER A 107 -2.05 4.96 -1.51
CA SER A 107 -2.55 6.34 -1.62
C SER A 107 -3.02 6.64 -3.04
N PHE A 108 -4.03 7.50 -3.15
CA PHE A 108 -4.77 7.76 -4.38
C PHE A 108 -4.83 9.26 -4.66
N ALA A 109 -4.54 9.63 -5.90
CA ALA A 109 -4.67 10.98 -6.40
C ALA A 109 -5.33 10.96 -7.79
N PHE A 110 -6.09 12.01 -8.10
CA PHE A 110 -6.62 12.27 -9.43
C PHE A 110 -5.91 13.49 -10.01
N SER A 111 -5.51 13.40 -11.27
CA SER A 111 -4.96 14.52 -12.04
C SER A 111 -5.78 14.71 -13.30
N ALA A 112 -6.48 15.84 -13.41
CA ALA A 112 -7.16 16.21 -14.65
C ALA A 112 -6.16 16.50 -15.76
N LEU A 113 -6.53 16.20 -16.99
CA LEU A 113 -5.79 16.69 -18.16
C LEU A 113 -5.97 18.21 -18.30
N THR A 114 -4.98 18.90 -18.81
CA THR A 114 -5.01 20.36 -18.99
C THR A 114 -6.22 20.85 -19.81
N ALA A 115 -6.68 20.05 -20.78
CA ALA A 115 -7.86 20.36 -21.56
C ALA A 115 -9.18 20.24 -20.77
N TYR A 116 -9.15 19.63 -19.58
CA TYR A 116 -10.29 19.36 -18.70
C TYR A 116 -10.02 19.82 -17.28
N ASP A 117 -9.35 20.95 -17.10
CA ASP A 117 -8.95 21.52 -15.82
C ASP A 117 -10.14 21.92 -14.92
N THR A 118 -11.33 22.06 -15.51
CA THR A 118 -12.61 22.24 -14.80
C THR A 118 -13.12 20.98 -14.11
N VAL A 119 -12.57 19.79 -14.46
CA VAL A 119 -12.93 18.50 -13.84
C VAL A 119 -12.04 18.24 -12.65
N SER A 120 -12.63 17.87 -11.54
CA SER A 120 -11.92 17.46 -10.31
C SER A 120 -12.29 16.04 -9.94
N GLY A 121 -11.43 15.38 -9.18
CA GLY A 121 -11.67 14.04 -8.64
C GLY A 121 -11.42 13.98 -7.15
N SER A 122 -12.26 13.27 -6.43
CA SER A 122 -12.10 12.98 -5.01
C SER A 122 -12.31 11.50 -4.73
N PHE A 123 -11.65 10.97 -3.71
CA PHE A 123 -11.76 9.57 -3.31
C PHE A 123 -12.52 9.44 -1.99
N SER A 124 -13.29 8.37 -1.84
CA SER A 124 -13.92 8.01 -0.56
C SER A 124 -12.89 7.80 0.56
N SER A 125 -11.70 7.34 0.18
CA SER A 125 -10.50 7.30 1.03
C SER A 125 -9.29 7.60 0.16
N THR A 126 -8.52 8.64 0.50
CA THR A 126 -7.30 9.02 -0.22
C THR A 126 -6.09 8.17 0.16
N ARG A 127 -6.19 7.42 1.26
CA ARG A 127 -5.11 6.57 1.78
C ARG A 127 -5.66 5.52 2.73
N PHE A 128 -5.08 4.31 2.69
CA PHE A 128 -5.24 3.28 3.72
C PHE A 128 -4.01 2.39 3.82
N THR A 129 -3.82 1.76 4.99
CA THR A 129 -2.76 0.79 5.24
C THR A 129 -3.37 -0.61 5.29
N LEU A 130 -2.75 -1.56 4.63
CA LEU A 130 -3.09 -2.98 4.68
C LEU A 130 -1.97 -3.74 5.39
N PRO A 131 -2.31 -4.61 6.34
CA PRO A 131 -1.31 -5.37 7.09
C PRO A 131 -0.59 -6.39 6.20
N THR A 132 0.52 -6.90 6.71
CA THR A 132 1.25 -8.02 6.12
C THR A 132 0.34 -9.22 5.84
N ALA A 133 0.57 -9.90 4.73
CA ALA A 133 -0.09 -11.16 4.39
C ALA A 133 0.51 -12.37 5.12
N GLU A 134 1.66 -12.19 5.78
CA GLU A 134 2.32 -13.26 6.52
C GLU A 134 1.39 -13.84 7.59
N GLY A 135 1.22 -15.16 7.59
CA GLY A 135 0.37 -15.89 8.53
C GLY A 135 -1.14 -15.73 8.30
N LYS A 136 -1.58 -15.09 7.20
CA LYS A 136 -2.99 -14.91 6.85
C LYS A 136 -3.40 -15.78 5.67
N ALA A 137 -4.71 -16.05 5.58
CA ALA A 137 -5.27 -16.73 4.39
C ALA A 137 -5.18 -15.80 3.16
N VAL A 138 -4.97 -16.38 1.97
CA VAL A 138 -4.81 -15.62 0.71
C VAL A 138 -5.98 -14.66 0.43
N ASN A 139 -7.20 -15.05 0.82
CA ASN A 139 -8.42 -14.24 0.63
C ASN A 139 -8.90 -13.59 1.93
N ASP A 140 -8.03 -13.36 2.90
CA ASP A 140 -8.41 -12.71 4.14
C ASP A 140 -8.87 -11.26 3.84
N PRO A 141 -10.09 -10.88 4.22
CA PRO A 141 -10.64 -9.56 3.90
C PRO A 141 -9.84 -8.40 4.51
N VAL A 142 -9.03 -8.65 5.55
CA VAL A 142 -8.16 -7.62 6.15
C VAL A 142 -7.05 -7.17 5.20
N LEU A 143 -6.70 -7.99 4.21
CA LEU A 143 -5.69 -7.70 3.19
C LEU A 143 -6.25 -6.85 2.03
N ILE A 144 -7.55 -6.56 2.02
CA ILE A 144 -8.25 -5.93 0.90
C ILE A 144 -8.74 -4.55 1.32
N GLY A 145 -8.28 -3.53 0.61
CA GLY A 145 -8.75 -2.16 0.75
C GLY A 145 -9.50 -1.70 -0.50
N LYS A 146 -10.49 -0.83 -0.32
CA LYS A 146 -11.28 -0.27 -1.42
C LYS A 146 -11.44 1.22 -1.28
N THR A 147 -11.41 1.92 -2.41
CA THR A 147 -11.80 3.33 -2.52
C THR A 147 -12.59 3.56 -3.79
N SER A 148 -13.40 4.60 -3.81
CA SER A 148 -14.20 4.98 -4.99
C SER A 148 -13.87 6.40 -5.40
N LEU A 149 -13.70 6.62 -6.70
CA LEU A 149 -13.50 7.94 -7.29
C LEU A 149 -14.86 8.60 -7.52
N THR A 150 -14.98 9.86 -7.19
CA THR A 150 -16.10 10.73 -7.53
C THR A 150 -15.57 11.92 -8.31
N LEU A 151 -16.16 12.23 -9.45
CA LEU A 151 -15.81 13.44 -10.21
C LEU A 151 -16.70 14.61 -9.78
N GLY A 152 -16.11 15.80 -9.88
CA GLY A 152 -16.75 17.10 -9.67
C GLY A 152 -16.41 18.07 -10.78
N GLY A 153 -16.93 19.29 -10.69
CA GLY A 153 -16.73 20.32 -11.71
C GLY A 153 -17.66 20.15 -12.91
N THR A 154 -17.25 20.68 -14.05
CA THR A 154 -18.07 20.75 -15.28
C THR A 154 -17.38 20.11 -16.47
N LEU A 155 -18.18 19.55 -17.39
CA LEU A 155 -17.72 19.06 -18.68
C LEU A 155 -18.37 19.86 -19.80
N ALA A 156 -17.61 20.15 -20.84
CA ALA A 156 -18.11 20.90 -22.01
C ALA A 156 -19.16 20.08 -22.78
N SER A 157 -20.15 20.75 -23.35
CA SER A 157 -21.30 20.12 -24.01
C SER A 157 -21.01 19.46 -25.35
N ASP A 158 -19.86 19.71 -25.93
CA ASP A 158 -19.37 19.10 -27.15
C ASP A 158 -18.72 17.71 -26.93
N ILE A 159 -18.48 17.35 -25.69
CA ILE A 159 -17.97 16.02 -25.30
C ILE A 159 -19.14 15.03 -25.22
N THR A 160 -19.46 14.39 -26.31
CA THR A 160 -20.62 13.49 -26.43
C THR A 160 -20.27 12.00 -26.42
N ALA A 161 -18.98 11.66 -26.38
CA ALA A 161 -18.49 10.29 -26.24
C ALA A 161 -17.56 10.18 -25.03
N PHE A 162 -17.38 8.97 -24.49
CA PHE A 162 -16.40 8.76 -23.42
C PHE A 162 -15.01 9.17 -23.90
N THR A 163 -14.46 10.15 -23.19
CA THR A 163 -13.17 10.76 -23.48
C THR A 163 -12.32 10.76 -22.21
N ASN A 164 -11.02 10.55 -22.34
CA ASN A 164 -10.12 10.62 -21.20
C ASN A 164 -10.04 12.06 -20.67
N VAL A 165 -10.51 12.30 -19.46
CA VAL A 165 -10.51 13.59 -18.78
C VAL A 165 -9.44 13.74 -17.71
N GLY A 166 -8.77 12.64 -17.34
CA GLY A 166 -7.75 12.64 -16.30
C GLY A 166 -7.17 11.26 -16.02
N THR A 167 -6.30 11.21 -15.03
CA THR A 167 -5.58 9.98 -14.63
C THR A 167 -5.69 9.79 -13.12
N VAL A 168 -5.94 8.57 -12.70
CA VAL A 168 -5.79 8.14 -11.30
C VAL A 168 -4.37 7.65 -11.09
N ILE A 169 -3.73 8.15 -10.04
CA ILE A 169 -2.39 7.73 -9.62
C ILE A 169 -2.57 6.94 -8.32
N VAL A 170 -2.14 5.68 -8.34
CA VAL A 170 -2.07 4.80 -7.16
C VAL A 170 -0.61 4.66 -6.78
N THR A 171 -0.27 5.00 -5.55
CA THR A 171 1.09 4.87 -5.01
C THR A 171 1.08 3.88 -3.86
N ILE A 172 1.99 2.91 -3.91
CA ILE A 172 2.23 1.92 -2.85
C ILE A 172 3.56 2.23 -2.18
N SER A 173 3.57 2.23 -0.85
CA SER A 173 4.76 2.47 -0.03
C SER A 173 4.77 1.60 1.23
#